data_a49113c3dd0e9cce7c7b8cda2b5df87c
#
_entry.id   a49113c3dd0e9cce7c7b8cda2b5df87c
#
_cell.length_a   1.000
_cell.length_b   1.000
_cell.length_c   1.000
_cell.angle_alpha   90.00
_cell.angle_beta   90.00
_cell.angle_gamma   90.00
#
_symmetry.space_group_name_H-M   'P 1'
#
loop_
_entity.id
_entity.type
_entity.pdbx_description
1 polymer ?
#
loop_
_entity_poly.entity_id
_entity_poly.type
_entity_poly.pdbx_seq_one_letter_code
_entity_poly.pdbx_strand_id
1 'polypeptide(L)'
;PTLFQAYNTLTQRTVGPKCAAEVTVDFSQMKDGDVAGISTFIGNYGFIGVKKEKDQYYLIMIGRPAKDTSVFGQFEYENPGIEYQRVPISDTSVCLRAEADFTDKKDLASFFYKNREGWQKLGIDQPMYFKMDLFTGCRFGLFYYSTKKTDGFVDFSKFQFFEPKEER
;
A
#
# COMPACT_ATOMS: atom_id res chain seq x y z
N PRO A 1 15.28 1.67 -4.72
CA PRO A 1 13.98 1.49 -5.39
C PRO A 1 12.83 1.98 -4.50
N THR A 2 11.78 2.44 -5.12
CA THR A 2 10.55 2.92 -4.49
C THR A 2 9.35 2.20 -5.09
N LEU A 3 8.16 2.39 -4.53
CA LEU A 3 6.93 1.82 -5.10
C LEU A 3 6.74 2.20 -6.58
N PHE A 4 7.05 3.43 -6.98
CA PHE A 4 6.93 3.88 -8.37
C PHE A 4 7.90 3.19 -9.35
N GLN A 5 8.94 2.56 -8.84
CA GLN A 5 9.91 1.79 -9.61
C GLN A 5 9.62 0.28 -9.60
N ALA A 6 8.52 -0.13 -8.96
CA ALA A 6 8.08 -1.53 -8.93
C ALA A 6 7.37 -1.88 -10.25
N TYR A 7 8.08 -2.53 -11.18
CA TYR A 7 7.53 -2.95 -12.48
C TYR A 7 6.44 -4.02 -12.38
N ASN A 8 6.36 -4.74 -11.26
CA ASN A 8 5.44 -5.85 -11.04
C ASN A 8 4.22 -5.42 -10.20
N THR A 9 3.57 -4.32 -10.57
CA THR A 9 2.42 -3.82 -9.83
C THR A 9 1.12 -4.19 -10.54
N LEU A 10 0.27 -4.97 -9.87
CA LEU A 10 -1.10 -5.26 -10.31
C LEU A 10 -2.06 -4.26 -9.68
N THR A 11 -2.93 -3.64 -10.46
CA THR A 11 -3.79 -2.57 -9.99
C THR A 11 -5.27 -2.84 -10.17
N GLN A 12 -6.06 -2.38 -9.18
CA GLN A 12 -7.51 -2.33 -9.18
C GLN A 12 -7.97 -0.89 -8.96
N ARG A 13 -8.85 -0.38 -9.83
CA ARG A 13 -9.43 0.95 -9.66
C ARG A 13 -10.24 1.03 -8.37
N THR A 14 -10.11 2.12 -7.63
CA THR A 14 -10.98 2.42 -6.49
C THR A 14 -12.35 2.92 -6.96
N VAL A 15 -13.37 2.75 -6.14
CA VAL A 15 -14.75 3.19 -6.39
C VAL A 15 -15.22 4.00 -5.18
N GLY A 16 -15.80 5.16 -5.47
CA GLY A 16 -16.39 6.00 -4.42
C GLY A 16 -17.79 5.50 -3.98
N PRO A 17 -18.30 5.97 -2.85
CA PRO A 17 -17.65 6.90 -1.90
C PRO A 17 -16.60 6.25 -1.01
N LYS A 18 -16.69 4.94 -0.76
CA LYS A 18 -15.73 4.14 0.02
C LYS A 18 -15.54 2.79 -0.63
N CYS A 19 -14.31 2.30 -0.61
CA CYS A 19 -14.00 0.95 -1.03
C CYS A 19 -12.81 0.40 -0.27
N ALA A 20 -12.60 -0.90 -0.36
CA ALA A 20 -11.48 -1.57 0.27
C ALA A 20 -10.98 -2.72 -0.59
N ALA A 21 -9.73 -3.08 -0.40
CA ALA A 21 -9.15 -4.29 -0.97
C ALA A 21 -8.37 -5.05 0.10
N GLU A 22 -8.49 -6.36 0.06
CA GLU A 22 -7.78 -7.30 0.94
C GLU A 22 -6.96 -8.26 0.11
N VAL A 23 -5.84 -8.70 0.66
CA VAL A 23 -4.99 -9.71 0.06
C VAL A 23 -4.23 -10.49 1.14
N THR A 24 -4.04 -11.77 0.94
CA THR A 24 -3.12 -12.57 1.74
C THR A 24 -1.77 -12.62 1.05
N VAL A 25 -0.71 -12.29 1.78
CA VAL A 25 0.68 -12.30 1.31
C VAL A 25 1.42 -13.41 2.02
N ASP A 26 1.94 -14.40 1.28
CA ASP A 26 2.96 -15.34 1.75
C ASP A 26 4.33 -14.76 1.40
N PHE A 27 5.10 -14.47 2.43
CA PHE A 27 6.40 -13.82 2.32
C PHE A 27 7.57 -14.72 2.74
N SER A 28 7.33 -16.02 2.83
CA SER A 28 8.34 -17.01 3.24
C SER A 28 9.59 -17.02 2.34
N GLN A 29 9.46 -16.61 1.08
CA GLN A 29 10.53 -16.62 0.08
C GLN A 29 11.16 -15.24 -0.14
N MET A 30 10.81 -14.24 0.66
CA MET A 30 11.45 -12.92 0.62
C MET A 30 12.92 -13.01 1.01
N LYS A 31 13.74 -12.19 0.38
CA LYS A 31 15.16 -11.99 0.69
C LYS A 31 15.39 -10.66 1.38
N ASP A 32 16.56 -10.51 1.98
CA ASP A 32 16.95 -9.28 2.67
C ASP A 32 16.86 -8.06 1.74
N GLY A 33 16.08 -7.07 2.16
CA GLY A 33 15.81 -5.86 1.39
C GLY A 33 14.52 -5.89 0.57
N ASP A 34 13.78 -7.00 0.55
CA ASP A 34 12.51 -7.11 -0.16
C ASP A 34 11.39 -6.41 0.59
N VAL A 35 10.49 -5.82 -0.19
CA VAL A 35 9.26 -5.16 0.29
C VAL A 35 8.10 -5.56 -0.62
N ALA A 36 7.01 -6.01 -0.02
CA ALA A 36 5.80 -6.41 -0.75
C ALA A 36 4.54 -6.07 0.04
N GLY A 37 3.46 -5.73 -0.64
CA GLY A 37 2.21 -5.43 0.05
C GLY A 37 1.11 -4.88 -0.85
N ILE A 38 0.22 -4.10 -0.24
CA ILE A 38 -0.88 -3.42 -0.89
C ILE A 38 -0.79 -1.91 -0.68
N SER A 39 -0.98 -1.17 -1.75
CA SER A 39 -0.90 0.29 -1.78
C SER A 39 -2.21 0.92 -2.23
N THR A 40 -2.39 2.21 -1.89
CA THR A 40 -3.23 3.14 -2.61
C THR A 40 -2.33 4.19 -3.25
N PHE A 41 -2.54 4.49 -4.51
CA PHE A 41 -1.76 5.49 -5.19
C PHE A 41 -2.56 6.26 -6.27
N ILE A 42 -2.15 7.49 -6.45
CA ILE A 42 -2.57 8.38 -7.53
C ILE A 42 -1.36 9.25 -7.94
N GLY A 43 -1.12 10.38 -7.38
CA GLY A 43 0.10 11.19 -7.53
C GLY A 43 1.03 11.08 -6.33
N ASN A 44 0.46 10.76 -5.18
CA ASN A 44 1.14 10.30 -3.98
C ASN A 44 0.73 8.86 -3.71
N TYR A 45 1.30 8.24 -2.70
CA TYR A 45 0.92 6.90 -2.31
C TYR A 45 1.03 6.69 -0.80
N GLY A 46 0.30 5.69 -0.32
CA GLY A 46 0.55 5.03 0.94
C GLY A 46 0.48 3.53 0.74
N PHE A 47 1.15 2.77 1.56
CA PHE A 47 1.03 1.32 1.55
C PHE A 47 1.26 0.68 2.93
N ILE A 48 0.68 -0.49 3.09
CA ILE A 48 1.06 -1.46 4.09
C ILE A 48 1.74 -2.64 3.41
N GLY A 49 2.83 -3.11 3.98
CA GLY A 49 3.57 -4.23 3.41
C GLY A 49 4.43 -4.94 4.42
N VAL A 50 5.00 -6.04 3.97
CA VAL A 50 6.04 -6.78 4.69
C VAL A 50 7.38 -6.36 4.13
N LYS A 51 8.33 -6.08 5.01
CA LYS A 51 9.72 -5.80 4.70
C LYS A 51 10.62 -6.83 5.39
N LYS A 52 11.56 -7.39 4.65
CA LYS A 52 12.58 -8.24 5.22
C LYS A 52 13.87 -7.46 5.45
N GLU A 53 14.34 -7.44 6.67
CA GLU A 53 15.64 -6.88 7.05
C GLU A 53 16.45 -7.97 7.75
N LYS A 54 17.51 -8.45 7.09
CA LYS A 54 18.31 -9.59 7.54
C LYS A 54 17.41 -10.83 7.76
N ASP A 55 17.33 -11.30 9.00
CA ASP A 55 16.54 -12.47 9.38
C ASP A 55 15.18 -12.14 9.99
N GLN A 56 14.80 -10.86 10.01
CA GLN A 56 13.57 -10.37 10.64
C GLN A 56 12.59 -9.81 9.58
N TYR A 57 11.31 -10.16 9.75
CA TYR A 57 10.20 -9.57 9.02
C TYR A 57 9.54 -8.45 9.84
N TYR A 58 9.14 -7.41 9.14
CA TYR A 58 8.38 -6.30 9.71
C TYR A 58 7.16 -6.00 8.86
N LEU A 59 6.03 -5.78 9.50
CA LEU A 59 4.92 -5.04 8.89
C LEU A 59 5.26 -3.56 8.96
N ILE A 60 5.16 -2.88 7.84
CA ILE A 60 5.47 -1.45 7.73
C ILE A 60 4.32 -0.71 7.07
N MET A 61 4.09 0.53 7.52
CA MET A 61 3.26 1.49 6.79
C MET A 61 4.15 2.64 6.33
N ILE A 62 4.18 2.84 5.03
CA ILE A 62 4.88 3.96 4.39
C ILE A 62 3.88 4.84 3.67
N GLY A 63 4.02 6.14 3.86
CA GLY A 63 3.27 7.14 3.12
C GLY A 63 4.20 8.14 2.45
N ARG A 64 3.84 8.55 1.25
CA ARG A 64 4.50 9.62 0.53
C ARG A 64 3.55 10.80 0.42
N PRO A 65 3.66 11.78 1.34
CA PRO A 65 2.83 12.96 1.27
C PRO A 65 3.17 13.78 0.01
N ALA A 66 2.18 14.48 -0.52
CA ALA A 66 2.41 15.44 -1.59
C ALA A 66 3.22 16.62 -1.03
N LYS A 67 4.42 16.83 -1.55
CA LYS A 67 5.23 18.01 -1.17
C LYS A 67 4.80 19.29 -1.89
N ASP A 68 4.28 19.12 -3.09
CA ASP A 68 3.94 20.25 -3.96
C ASP A 68 2.44 20.36 -4.13
N THR A 69 1.89 21.51 -3.80
CA THR A 69 0.49 21.86 -4.00
C THR A 69 0.21 22.45 -5.38
N SER A 70 1.22 22.62 -6.24
CA SER A 70 1.03 23.08 -7.60
C SER A 70 0.29 22.04 -8.45
N VAL A 71 -0.49 22.52 -9.42
CA VAL A 71 -1.28 21.65 -10.33
C VAL A 71 -0.38 20.77 -11.20
N PHE A 72 0.86 21.18 -11.44
CA PHE A 72 1.85 20.51 -12.29
C PHE A 72 3.14 20.15 -11.52
N GLY A 73 3.01 19.66 -10.29
CA GLY A 73 4.17 19.29 -9.49
C GLY A 73 5.04 18.19 -10.13
N GLN A 74 6.35 18.26 -9.89
CA GLN A 74 7.27 17.26 -10.41
C GLN A 74 7.11 15.94 -9.63
N PHE A 75 7.10 14.82 -10.37
CA PHE A 75 7.11 13.48 -9.79
C PHE A 75 8.49 13.16 -9.20
N GLU A 76 8.55 12.92 -7.90
CA GLU A 76 9.77 12.43 -7.23
C GLU A 76 9.78 10.90 -7.22
N TYR A 77 10.23 10.28 -8.30
CA TYR A 77 10.27 8.80 -8.43
C TYR A 77 11.18 8.13 -7.40
N GLU A 78 12.20 8.82 -6.92
CA GLU A 78 13.22 8.28 -6.02
C GLU A 78 12.89 8.47 -4.53
N ASN A 79 11.83 9.21 -4.20
CA ASN A 79 11.44 9.44 -2.81
C ASN A 79 10.78 8.19 -2.23
N PRO A 80 11.39 7.51 -1.25
CA PRO A 80 10.85 6.28 -0.68
C PRO A 80 9.64 6.51 0.23
N GLY A 81 9.29 7.78 0.51
CA GLY A 81 8.27 8.12 1.49
C GLY A 81 8.78 8.10 2.93
N ILE A 82 7.85 8.18 3.86
CA ILE A 82 8.07 8.18 5.30
C ILE A 82 7.52 6.88 5.87
N GLU A 83 8.34 6.13 6.59
CA GLU A 83 7.89 4.99 7.38
C GLU A 83 7.28 5.52 8.69
N TYR A 84 5.95 5.45 8.78
CA TYR A 84 5.21 5.98 9.93
C TYR A 84 5.14 4.99 11.09
N GLN A 85 5.11 3.71 10.79
CA GLN A 85 5.04 2.67 11.81
C GLN A 85 5.60 1.35 11.28
N ARG A 86 6.26 0.60 12.17
CA ARG A 86 6.64 -0.80 11.95
C ARG A 86 6.33 -1.68 13.15
N VAL A 87 6.00 -2.93 12.87
CA VAL A 87 5.75 -3.97 13.88
C VAL A 87 6.48 -5.24 13.45
N PRO A 88 7.28 -5.86 14.32
CA PRO A 88 7.92 -7.14 14.00
C PRO A 88 6.84 -8.23 13.86
N ILE A 89 7.04 -9.14 12.90
CA ILE A 89 6.14 -10.27 12.66
C ILE A 89 6.98 -11.54 12.52
N SER A 90 6.52 -12.62 13.18
CA SER A 90 7.19 -13.94 13.16
C SER A 90 6.51 -14.95 12.22
N ASP A 91 5.30 -14.66 11.77
CA ASP A 91 4.60 -15.47 10.77
C ASP A 91 5.27 -15.36 9.40
N THR A 92 4.87 -16.22 8.46
CA THR A 92 5.31 -16.18 7.06
C THR A 92 4.20 -15.78 6.09
N SER A 93 3.00 -15.53 6.63
CA SER A 93 1.83 -15.10 5.87
C SER A 93 1.02 -14.10 6.68
N VAL A 94 0.42 -13.12 6.01
CA VAL A 94 -0.44 -12.10 6.65
C VAL A 94 -1.53 -11.65 5.68
N CYS A 95 -2.71 -11.35 6.22
CA CYS A 95 -3.77 -10.68 5.47
C CYS A 95 -3.66 -9.17 5.66
N LEU A 96 -3.54 -8.45 4.56
CA LEU A 96 -3.44 -6.99 4.50
C LEU A 96 -4.72 -6.39 3.91
N ARG A 97 -5.07 -5.18 4.34
CA ARG A 97 -6.21 -4.44 3.85
C ARG A 97 -5.85 -2.98 3.65
N ALA A 98 -6.28 -2.43 2.53
CA ALA A 98 -6.25 -1.01 2.25
C ALA A 98 -7.69 -0.52 2.07
N GLU A 99 -8.02 0.61 2.66
CA GLU A 99 -9.31 1.29 2.54
C GLU A 99 -9.12 2.65 1.92
N ALA A 100 -10.08 3.07 1.09
CA ALA A 100 -10.15 4.41 0.54
C ALA A 100 -11.50 5.04 0.90
N ASP A 101 -11.46 6.25 1.46
CA ASP A 101 -12.63 7.03 1.85
C ASP A 101 -12.61 8.38 1.13
N PHE A 102 -13.53 8.54 0.18
CA PHE A 102 -13.74 9.76 -0.61
C PHE A 102 -14.97 10.55 -0.17
N THR A 103 -15.62 10.15 0.95
CA THR A 103 -16.79 10.86 1.46
C THR A 103 -16.42 12.26 1.93
N ASP A 104 -17.27 13.22 1.66
CA ASP A 104 -17.11 14.61 2.11
C ASP A 104 -15.72 15.21 1.77
N LYS A 105 -15.14 14.77 0.63
CA LYS A 105 -13.79 15.19 0.17
C LYS A 105 -12.67 14.88 1.18
N LYS A 106 -12.82 13.82 1.96
CA LYS A 106 -11.77 13.37 2.89
C LYS A 106 -10.54 12.88 2.15
N ASP A 107 -10.74 12.11 1.07
CA ASP A 107 -9.66 11.58 0.22
C ASP A 107 -8.54 10.92 1.06
N LEU A 108 -8.92 9.97 1.91
CA LEU A 108 -8.01 9.29 2.84
C LEU A 108 -7.85 7.82 2.48
N ALA A 109 -6.63 7.32 2.66
CA ALA A 109 -6.33 5.90 2.62
C ALA A 109 -5.90 5.41 4.01
N SER A 110 -6.44 4.29 4.45
CA SER A 110 -6.13 3.65 5.74
C SER A 110 -5.67 2.22 5.52
N PHE A 111 -4.79 1.73 6.38
CA PHE A 111 -4.11 0.46 6.19
C PHE A 111 -4.21 -0.41 7.44
N PHE A 112 -4.47 -1.70 7.22
CA PHE A 112 -4.72 -2.67 8.29
C PHE A 112 -4.05 -4.00 7.99
N TYR A 113 -3.70 -4.71 9.04
CA TYR A 113 -3.30 -6.12 8.97
C TYR A 113 -4.17 -6.95 9.92
N LYS A 114 -4.32 -8.23 9.64
CA LYS A 114 -5.11 -9.13 10.46
C LYS A 114 -4.20 -9.96 11.34
N ASN A 115 -4.47 -9.93 12.65
CA ASN A 115 -3.86 -10.81 13.64
C ASN A 115 -4.93 -11.66 14.34
N ARG A 116 -4.58 -12.32 15.44
CA ARG A 116 -5.51 -13.17 16.21
C ARG A 116 -6.67 -12.41 16.85
N GLU A 117 -6.49 -11.12 17.11
CA GLU A 117 -7.49 -10.23 17.69
C GLU A 117 -8.39 -9.56 16.63
N GLY A 118 -8.10 -9.77 15.35
CA GLY A 118 -8.81 -9.19 14.21
C GLY A 118 -7.99 -8.14 13.46
N TRP A 119 -8.68 -7.21 12.81
CA TRP A 119 -8.04 -6.14 12.04
C TRP A 119 -7.40 -5.10 12.95
N GLN A 120 -6.11 -4.85 12.73
CA GLN A 120 -5.32 -3.84 13.42
C GLN A 120 -4.89 -2.77 12.43
N LYS A 121 -5.15 -1.51 12.74
CA LYS A 121 -4.67 -0.38 11.95
C LYS A 121 -3.16 -0.23 12.10
N LEU A 122 -2.47 0.08 11.01
CA LEU A 122 -1.05 0.38 11.02
C LEU A 122 -0.81 1.76 10.40
N GLY A 123 -0.06 2.59 11.12
CA GLY A 123 0.34 3.92 10.67
C GLY A 123 -0.80 4.95 10.70
N ILE A 124 -0.73 5.88 9.77
CA ILE A 124 -1.64 7.03 9.68
C ILE A 124 -2.70 6.84 8.59
N ASP A 125 -3.74 7.67 8.62
CA ASP A 125 -4.60 7.90 7.47
C ASP A 125 -3.84 8.79 6.49
N GLN A 126 -3.47 8.21 5.34
CA GLN A 126 -2.70 8.88 4.30
C GLN A 126 -3.63 9.76 3.47
N PRO A 127 -3.45 11.08 3.48
CA PRO A 127 -4.18 11.94 2.55
C PRO A 127 -3.81 11.62 1.11
N MET A 128 -4.84 11.37 0.29
CA MET A 128 -4.72 11.21 -1.15
C MET A 128 -5.09 12.53 -1.81
N TYR A 129 -4.43 12.88 -2.91
CA TYR A 129 -4.78 14.10 -3.62
C TYR A 129 -5.08 13.83 -5.09
N PHE A 130 -5.98 14.61 -5.64
CA PHE A 130 -6.35 14.57 -7.04
C PHE A 130 -5.75 15.77 -7.75
N LYS A 131 -4.75 15.52 -8.59
CA LYS A 131 -4.15 16.53 -9.48
C LYS A 131 -4.44 16.20 -10.93
N MET A 132 -4.41 17.23 -11.77
CA MET A 132 -4.65 17.06 -13.21
C MET A 132 -3.47 16.44 -13.96
N ASP A 133 -2.35 16.19 -13.29
CA ASP A 133 -1.17 15.53 -13.82
C ASP A 133 -1.33 14.01 -14.01
N LEU A 134 -2.34 13.41 -13.35
CA LEU A 134 -2.63 11.98 -13.43
C LEU A 134 -4.12 11.72 -13.69
N PHE A 135 -4.42 11.44 -14.94
CA PHE A 135 -5.79 11.12 -15.38
C PHE A 135 -6.25 9.68 -15.05
N THR A 136 -5.42 8.90 -14.36
CA THR A 136 -5.72 7.47 -14.13
C THR A 136 -6.61 7.19 -12.94
N GLY A 137 -6.88 8.18 -12.08
CA GLY A 137 -7.63 8.03 -10.83
C GLY A 137 -6.86 7.24 -9.76
N CYS A 138 -7.41 7.18 -8.55
CA CYS A 138 -6.86 6.40 -7.46
C CYS A 138 -6.99 4.90 -7.71
N ARG A 139 -5.98 4.14 -7.28
CA ARG A 139 -5.94 2.67 -7.45
C ARG A 139 -5.39 1.99 -6.20
N PHE A 140 -5.90 0.80 -5.92
CA PHE A 140 -5.17 -0.17 -5.11
C PHE A 140 -4.13 -0.86 -5.98
N GLY A 141 -2.96 -1.17 -5.42
CA GLY A 141 -1.89 -1.87 -6.12
C GLY A 141 -1.25 -2.94 -5.27
N LEU A 142 -1.16 -4.17 -5.78
CA LEU A 142 -0.29 -5.20 -5.24
C LEU A 142 1.10 -5.01 -5.82
N PHE A 143 2.11 -4.95 -4.97
CA PHE A 143 3.47 -4.65 -5.40
C PHE A 143 4.51 -5.51 -4.70
N TYR A 144 5.63 -5.67 -5.39
CA TYR A 144 6.87 -6.23 -4.85
C TYR A 144 8.06 -5.49 -5.45
N TYR A 145 9.02 -5.13 -4.62
CA TYR A 145 10.32 -4.65 -5.06
C TYR A 145 11.42 -5.02 -4.05
N SER A 146 12.68 -5.03 -4.51
CA SER A 146 13.83 -5.26 -3.65
C SER A 146 14.73 -4.03 -3.60
N THR A 147 15.23 -3.72 -2.41
CA THR A 147 16.21 -2.64 -2.20
C THR A 147 17.65 -3.11 -2.31
N LYS A 148 17.86 -4.43 -2.42
CA LYS A 148 19.18 -5.06 -2.51
C LYS A 148 19.29 -5.97 -3.73
N LYS A 149 18.99 -7.28 -3.60
CA LYS A 149 19.04 -8.27 -4.67
C LYS A 149 17.64 -8.71 -5.06
N THR A 150 17.44 -9.01 -6.34
CA THR A 150 16.15 -9.35 -6.94
C THR A 150 15.98 -10.86 -7.12
N ASP A 151 16.21 -11.67 -6.10
CA ASP A 151 16.10 -13.13 -6.15
C ASP A 151 15.07 -13.72 -5.18
N GLY A 152 14.30 -12.87 -4.50
CA GLY A 152 13.17 -13.26 -3.68
C GLY A 152 11.84 -13.12 -4.40
N PHE A 153 10.77 -13.63 -3.79
CA PHE A 153 9.40 -13.45 -4.27
C PHE A 153 8.39 -13.56 -3.14
N VAL A 154 7.16 -13.18 -3.42
CA VAL A 154 5.99 -13.38 -2.55
C VAL A 154 4.85 -13.96 -3.38
N ASP A 155 3.96 -14.69 -2.72
CA ASP A 155 2.70 -15.13 -3.30
C ASP A 155 1.55 -14.27 -2.75
N PHE A 156 0.79 -13.66 -3.67
CA PHE A 156 -0.46 -13.00 -3.34
C PHE A 156 -1.62 -13.94 -3.62
N SER A 157 -2.50 -14.10 -2.63
CA SER A 157 -3.69 -14.93 -2.75
C SER A 157 -4.90 -14.28 -2.13
N LYS A 158 -6.10 -14.82 -2.43
CA LYS A 158 -7.36 -14.37 -1.85
C LYS A 158 -7.59 -12.87 -1.96
N PHE A 159 -7.23 -12.29 -3.12
CA PHE A 159 -7.55 -10.90 -3.37
C PHE A 159 -9.06 -10.70 -3.41
N GLN A 160 -9.56 -9.76 -2.62
CA GLN A 160 -10.97 -9.40 -2.55
C GLN A 160 -11.10 -7.88 -2.63
N PHE A 161 -12.06 -7.44 -3.44
CA PHE A 161 -12.41 -6.04 -3.57
C PHE A 161 -13.82 -5.82 -3.01
N PHE A 162 -13.98 -4.81 -2.16
CA PHE A 162 -15.22 -4.48 -1.49
C PHE A 162 -15.70 -3.11 -1.98
N GLU A 163 -16.81 -3.11 -2.68
CA GLU A 163 -17.50 -1.89 -3.05
C GLU A 163 -18.42 -1.41 -1.92
N PRO A 164 -18.76 -0.11 -1.89
CA PRO A 164 -19.74 0.38 -0.92
C PRO A 164 -21.07 -0.35 -1.18
N LYS A 165 -21.71 -0.81 -0.11
CA LYS A 165 -23.11 -1.26 -0.21
C LYS A 165 -23.93 -0.02 -0.51
N GLU A 166 -24.69 -0.03 -1.61
CA GLU A 166 -25.76 0.93 -1.83
C GLU A 166 -26.76 0.77 -0.68
N GLU A 167 -26.83 1.76 0.21
CA GLU A 167 -27.97 1.87 1.11
C GLU A 167 -29.21 2.20 0.24
N ARG A 168 -30.08 1.21 0.06
CA ARG A 168 -31.38 1.38 -0.58
C ARG A 168 -32.37 1.95 0.40
#